data_cc652947256e3176a7d66408336a870a
#
_entry.id   cc652947256e3176a7d66408336a870a
#
_cell.length_a   1.000
_cell.length_b   1.000
_cell.length_c   1.000
_cell.angle_alpha   90.00
_cell.angle_beta   90.00
_cell.angle_gamma   90.00
#
_symmetry.space_group_name_H-M   'P 1'
#
loop_
_entity.id
_entity.type
_entity.pdbx_description
1 polymer ?
#
loop_
_entity_poly.entity_id
_entity_poly.type
_entity_poly.pdbx_seq_one_letter_code
_entity_poly.pdbx_strand_id
1 'polypeptide(L)'
;MNYKHIGAVLASALLLAGCLMGPNYKQPDLDLPTGEAADNFSIFTNAKWWEVFEDSTLNELENTALTYNKDLQAAVARVDEARAAVGIATADQLPSLSAAGQSGRAGNNLGSGESQSTANVSVSFELDLWGKYRRLSEAARAQLLASEAARDTVRLTLTADVAKNYFALRTLDEQLLIAQRTLKARQENVRIYTSRYNNGYSTEVDLKRVEANMANVQAQEQQLRLKIAQTETALSVLLGKSPREMVENNTPRGKSLAEITLVPNVPEGLPSDLLARRPDVRSAEGKLIAANANIGAARASYFPSIPLTASAGYASGALNNLFTGSSGIWAIGGQVLAPIFEGGKIRAQNKQAEAAYREMLATYEKTVQGAFK
;
A
#
# COMPACT_ATOMS: atom_id res chain seq x y z
N MET A 1 15.22 -39.51 40.13
CA MET A 1 14.40 -38.85 39.11
C MET A 1 14.06 -39.92 38.07
N ASN A 2 12.79 -40.36 38.01
CA ASN A 2 12.38 -41.55 37.24
C ASN A 2 12.42 -41.29 35.74
N TYR A 3 13.18 -42.07 34.97
CA TYR A 3 13.30 -42.04 33.52
C TYR A 3 11.94 -42.09 32.81
N LYS A 4 10.88 -42.62 33.43
CA LYS A 4 9.51 -42.63 32.92
C LYS A 4 8.88 -41.22 32.82
N HIS A 5 9.24 -40.29 33.70
CA HIS A 5 8.75 -38.91 33.65
C HIS A 5 9.50 -38.08 32.60
N ILE A 6 10.80 -38.38 32.36
CA ILE A 6 11.58 -37.72 31.29
C ILE A 6 11.10 -38.16 29.92
N GLY A 7 10.76 -39.46 29.75
CA GLY A 7 10.18 -39.98 28.52
C GLY A 7 8.78 -39.39 28.20
N ALA A 8 7.95 -39.20 29.25
CA ALA A 8 6.62 -38.57 29.09
C ALA A 8 6.74 -37.08 28.75
N VAL A 9 7.69 -36.34 29.34
CA VAL A 9 7.96 -34.92 29.02
C VAL A 9 8.55 -34.78 27.63
N LEU A 10 9.45 -35.66 27.19
CA LEU A 10 9.98 -35.65 25.82
C LEU A 10 8.91 -36.05 24.77
N ALA A 11 8.07 -37.02 25.07
CA ALA A 11 6.94 -37.39 24.20
C ALA A 11 5.90 -36.26 24.12
N SER A 12 5.64 -35.55 25.24
CA SER A 12 4.79 -34.35 25.26
C SER A 12 5.39 -33.20 24.48
N ALA A 13 6.71 -33.01 24.54
CA ALA A 13 7.44 -31.97 23.77
C ALA A 13 7.47 -32.27 22.26
N LEU A 14 7.53 -33.55 21.86
CA LEU A 14 7.43 -33.96 20.45
C LEU A 14 6.01 -33.84 19.88
N LEU A 15 4.99 -33.97 20.72
CA LEU A 15 3.58 -33.71 20.33
C LEU A 15 3.30 -32.20 20.23
N LEU A 16 4.09 -31.35 20.87
CA LEU A 16 4.05 -29.89 20.79
C LEU A 16 4.70 -29.30 19.51
N ALA A 17 5.43 -30.11 18.72
CA ALA A 17 5.79 -29.76 17.35
C ALA A 17 4.54 -29.80 16.45
N GLY A 18 3.59 -28.90 16.75
CA GLY A 18 2.27 -28.84 16.14
C GLY A 18 2.33 -28.85 14.62
N CYS A 19 1.52 -29.69 13.99
CA CYS A 19 1.38 -29.75 12.55
C CYS A 19 0.90 -28.39 12.01
N LEU A 20 1.67 -27.77 11.17
CA LEU A 20 1.27 -26.55 10.48
C LEU A 20 0.35 -26.93 9.29
N MET A 21 -0.95 -26.62 9.37
CA MET A 21 -1.90 -26.99 8.35
C MET A 21 -1.74 -26.13 7.08
N GLY A 22 -2.09 -26.71 5.92
CA GLY A 22 -2.06 -26.05 4.63
C GLY A 22 -0.70 -26.12 3.93
N PRO A 23 -0.64 -25.63 2.68
CA PRO A 23 0.57 -25.64 1.88
C PRO A 23 1.55 -24.56 2.36
N ASN A 24 2.85 -24.87 2.33
CA ASN A 24 3.86 -23.84 2.42
C ASN A 24 3.95 -23.11 1.08
N TYR A 25 4.17 -21.81 1.14
CA TYR A 25 4.36 -21.02 -0.07
C TYR A 25 5.56 -21.52 -0.87
N LYS A 26 5.38 -21.61 -2.18
CA LYS A 26 6.45 -21.78 -3.16
C LYS A 26 6.20 -20.74 -4.25
N GLN A 27 7.26 -20.02 -4.62
CA GLN A 27 7.17 -19.06 -5.71
C GLN A 27 6.72 -19.81 -6.99
N PRO A 28 5.70 -19.28 -7.70
CA PRO A 28 5.26 -19.86 -8.96
C PRO A 28 6.40 -19.87 -9.98
N ASP A 29 6.54 -20.97 -10.70
CA ASP A 29 7.45 -21.07 -11.84
C ASP A 29 6.82 -20.32 -13.02
N LEU A 30 7.47 -19.23 -13.42
CA LEU A 30 7.06 -18.40 -14.53
C LEU A 30 8.05 -18.65 -15.69
N ASP A 31 7.52 -18.83 -16.89
CA ASP A 31 8.32 -18.92 -18.12
C ASP A 31 8.89 -17.53 -18.45
N LEU A 32 10.02 -17.22 -17.84
CA LEU A 32 10.68 -15.92 -17.97
C LEU A 32 11.83 -16.01 -18.96
N PRO A 33 12.02 -14.98 -19.82
CA PRO A 33 13.17 -14.95 -20.72
C PRO A 33 14.47 -14.89 -19.91
N THR A 34 15.41 -15.75 -20.26
CA THR A 34 16.78 -15.74 -19.73
C THR A 34 17.57 -14.65 -20.44
N GLY A 35 17.77 -13.49 -19.78
CA GLY A 35 18.63 -12.40 -20.26
C GLY A 35 19.93 -12.33 -19.48
N GLU A 36 21.06 -12.05 -20.14
CA GLU A 36 22.30 -11.69 -19.45
C GLU A 36 22.21 -10.29 -18.87
N ALA A 37 22.65 -10.11 -17.63
CA ALA A 37 22.68 -8.81 -16.98
C ALA A 37 23.68 -7.88 -17.68
N ALA A 38 23.25 -6.74 -18.18
CA ALA A 38 24.15 -5.70 -18.63
C ALA A 38 24.83 -5.05 -17.42
N ASP A 39 26.16 -5.04 -17.38
CA ASP A 39 26.99 -4.55 -16.26
C ASP A 39 26.76 -3.07 -15.88
N ASN A 40 26.08 -2.29 -16.72
CA ASN A 40 25.91 -0.83 -16.56
C ASN A 40 24.60 -0.40 -15.90
N PHE A 41 23.85 -1.31 -15.26
CA PHE A 41 22.52 -1.02 -14.70
C PHE A 41 22.54 -0.25 -13.37
N SER A 42 23.72 -0.02 -12.78
CA SER A 42 23.86 0.61 -11.45
C SER A 42 23.37 2.07 -11.38
N ILE A 43 23.39 2.80 -12.51
CA ILE A 43 22.95 4.20 -12.58
C ILE A 43 21.43 4.32 -12.36
N PHE A 44 20.65 3.33 -12.80
CA PHE A 44 19.18 3.35 -12.70
C PHE A 44 18.63 2.72 -11.42
N THR A 45 19.49 2.12 -10.61
CA THR A 45 19.11 1.56 -9.30
C THR A 45 19.26 2.55 -8.15
N ASN A 46 19.74 3.77 -8.43
CA ASN A 46 19.89 4.81 -7.43
C ASN A 46 18.51 5.30 -6.94
N ALA A 47 18.38 5.47 -5.63
CA ALA A 47 17.15 5.99 -5.01
C ALA A 47 16.77 7.41 -5.48
N LYS A 48 17.71 8.14 -6.09
CA LYS A 48 17.54 9.50 -6.63
C LYS A 48 17.91 9.55 -8.10
N TRP A 49 17.30 8.72 -8.92
CA TRP A 49 17.56 8.58 -10.35
C TRP A 49 17.46 9.90 -11.14
N TRP A 50 16.67 10.88 -10.66
CA TRP A 50 16.49 12.20 -11.30
C TRP A 50 17.71 13.12 -11.18
N GLU A 51 18.64 12.84 -10.27
CA GLU A 51 19.89 13.63 -10.14
C GLU A 51 20.77 13.55 -11.40
N VAL A 52 20.57 12.52 -12.24
CA VAL A 52 21.27 12.37 -13.53
C VAL A 52 21.03 13.53 -14.50
N PHE A 53 19.92 14.26 -14.34
CA PHE A 53 19.61 15.44 -15.17
C PHE A 53 20.35 16.70 -14.73
N GLU A 54 21.05 16.68 -13.60
CA GLU A 54 21.85 17.79 -13.05
C GLU A 54 21.07 19.10 -12.93
N ASP A 55 19.75 19.03 -12.70
CA ASP A 55 18.87 20.19 -12.53
C ASP A 55 18.50 20.35 -11.05
N SER A 56 19.02 21.43 -10.43
CA SER A 56 18.78 21.73 -9.01
C SER A 56 17.31 21.99 -8.71
N THR A 57 16.57 22.59 -9.65
CA THR A 57 15.13 22.84 -9.49
C THR A 57 14.34 21.54 -9.51
N LEU A 58 14.66 20.62 -10.42
CA LEU A 58 14.06 19.30 -10.41
C LEU A 58 14.32 18.58 -9.08
N ASN A 59 15.57 18.63 -8.59
CA ASN A 59 15.96 18.02 -7.32
C ASN A 59 15.16 18.60 -6.13
N GLU A 60 14.93 19.90 -6.11
CA GLU A 60 14.12 20.56 -5.07
C GLU A 60 12.65 20.16 -5.16
N LEU A 61 12.06 20.10 -6.36
CA LEU A 61 10.69 19.67 -6.58
C LEU A 61 10.49 18.22 -6.15
N GLU A 62 11.40 17.31 -6.49
CA GLU A 62 11.37 15.91 -6.08
C GLU A 62 11.44 15.76 -4.54
N ASN A 63 12.36 16.46 -3.89
CA ASN A 63 12.49 16.44 -2.43
C ASN A 63 11.21 16.99 -1.75
N THR A 64 10.61 18.03 -2.33
CA THR A 64 9.36 18.62 -1.84
C THR A 64 8.20 17.61 -1.98
N ALA A 65 8.08 16.97 -3.14
CA ALA A 65 7.06 15.95 -3.38
C ALA A 65 7.21 14.77 -2.40
N LEU A 66 8.42 14.25 -2.23
CA LEU A 66 8.69 13.15 -1.30
C LEU A 66 8.37 13.50 0.16
N THR A 67 8.39 14.78 0.52
CA THR A 67 8.11 15.24 1.89
C THR A 67 6.62 15.51 2.11
N TYR A 68 5.94 16.12 1.14
CA TYR A 68 4.61 16.70 1.35
C TYR A 68 3.49 16.02 0.57
N ASN A 69 3.79 15.15 -0.40
CA ASN A 69 2.77 14.47 -1.19
C ASN A 69 1.82 13.65 -0.32
N LYS A 70 0.51 13.82 -0.53
CA LYS A 70 -0.53 13.21 0.31
C LYS A 70 -0.73 11.72 0.02
N ASP A 71 -0.52 11.27 -1.22
CA ASP A 71 -0.61 9.85 -1.57
C ASP A 71 0.53 9.07 -0.94
N LEU A 72 1.74 9.64 -0.91
CA LEU A 72 2.87 9.02 -0.22
C LEU A 72 2.66 8.98 1.29
N GLN A 73 2.14 10.05 1.91
CA GLN A 73 1.78 10.05 3.33
C GLN A 73 0.72 8.98 3.65
N ALA A 74 -0.31 8.84 2.80
CA ALA A 74 -1.30 7.78 2.95
C ALA A 74 -0.69 6.37 2.80
N ALA A 75 0.26 6.18 1.87
CA ALA A 75 0.97 4.91 1.71
C ALA A 75 1.82 4.56 2.94
N VAL A 76 2.48 5.55 3.56
CA VAL A 76 3.22 5.36 4.82
C VAL A 76 2.26 4.95 5.94
N ALA A 77 1.12 5.63 6.09
CA ALA A 77 0.12 5.29 7.10
C ALA A 77 -0.43 3.85 6.93
N ARG A 78 -0.60 3.37 5.68
CA ARG A 78 -0.99 1.98 5.41
C ARG A 78 0.09 0.97 5.84
N VAL A 79 1.36 1.32 5.78
CA VAL A 79 2.44 0.47 6.32
C VAL A 79 2.33 0.39 7.84
N ASP A 80 2.06 1.51 8.52
CA ASP A 80 1.90 1.52 9.99
C ASP A 80 0.64 0.74 10.42
N GLU A 81 -0.46 0.82 9.65
CA GLU A 81 -1.65 -0.01 9.83
C GLU A 81 -1.31 -1.51 9.70
N ALA A 82 -0.61 -1.90 8.65
CA ALA A 82 -0.20 -3.29 8.44
C ALA A 82 0.76 -3.77 9.54
N ARG A 83 1.64 -2.90 10.03
CA ARG A 83 2.52 -3.21 11.18
C ARG A 83 1.73 -3.45 12.46
N ALA A 84 0.72 -2.63 12.71
CA ALA A 84 -0.19 -2.84 13.84
C ALA A 84 -0.98 -4.16 13.71
N ALA A 85 -1.42 -4.51 12.50
CA ALA A 85 -2.09 -5.78 12.22
C ALA A 85 -1.18 -7.01 12.50
N VAL A 86 0.13 -6.91 12.22
CA VAL A 86 1.10 -7.94 12.66
C VAL A 86 1.14 -8.04 14.19
N GLY A 87 1.10 -6.91 14.89
CA GLY A 87 1.03 -6.87 16.35
C GLY A 87 -0.21 -7.61 16.87
N ILE A 88 -1.38 -7.35 16.29
CA ILE A 88 -2.65 -8.03 16.63
C ILE A 88 -2.52 -9.54 16.40
N ALA A 89 -2.13 -9.95 15.18
CA ALA A 89 -2.01 -11.39 14.85
C ALA A 89 -0.95 -12.13 15.69
N THR A 90 0.04 -11.40 16.20
CA THR A 90 1.05 -11.97 17.13
C THR A 90 0.49 -12.05 18.55
N ALA A 91 -0.31 -11.05 18.97
CA ALA A 91 -0.96 -11.05 20.27
C ALA A 91 -1.96 -12.21 20.42
N ASP A 92 -2.65 -12.59 19.34
CA ASP A 92 -3.55 -13.75 19.31
C ASP A 92 -2.84 -15.10 19.62
N GLN A 93 -1.50 -15.13 19.53
CA GLN A 93 -0.69 -16.28 19.92
C GLN A 93 -0.27 -16.26 21.39
N LEU A 94 -0.66 -15.23 22.15
CA LEU A 94 -0.31 -15.05 23.55
C LEU A 94 -1.53 -15.16 24.45
N PRO A 95 -1.36 -15.51 25.75
CA PRO A 95 -2.46 -15.47 26.69
C PRO A 95 -3.04 -14.06 26.85
N SER A 96 -4.37 -13.96 26.87
CA SER A 96 -5.07 -12.71 27.20
C SER A 96 -5.41 -12.69 28.69
N LEU A 97 -5.25 -11.53 29.33
CA LEU A 97 -5.61 -11.27 30.72
C LEU A 97 -6.75 -10.25 30.75
N SER A 98 -7.83 -10.58 31.43
CA SER A 98 -8.97 -9.67 31.61
C SER A 98 -9.40 -9.62 33.06
N ALA A 99 -9.95 -8.48 33.49
CA ALA A 99 -10.60 -8.32 34.80
C ALA A 99 -12.07 -7.97 34.56
N ALA A 100 -12.95 -8.60 35.32
CA ALA A 100 -14.39 -8.36 35.25
C ALA A 100 -14.97 -8.19 36.66
N GLY A 101 -15.87 -7.21 36.79
CA GLY A 101 -16.68 -7.03 37.98
C GLY A 101 -18.16 -6.98 37.60
N GLN A 102 -18.98 -7.75 38.29
CA GLN A 102 -20.41 -7.77 38.07
C GLN A 102 -21.14 -7.80 39.42
N SER A 103 -22.21 -7.04 39.53
CA SER A 103 -23.15 -7.10 40.65
C SER A 103 -24.56 -7.02 40.13
N GLY A 104 -25.42 -7.94 40.53
CA GLY A 104 -26.78 -8.00 40.06
C GLY A 104 -27.68 -8.74 41.02
N ARG A 105 -28.98 -8.58 40.84
CA ARG A 105 -30.03 -9.35 41.54
C ARG A 105 -30.94 -9.99 40.48
N ALA A 106 -31.03 -11.26 40.51
CA ALA A 106 -31.97 -12.00 39.69
C ALA A 106 -33.14 -12.49 40.59
N GLY A 107 -34.35 -12.30 40.14
CA GLY A 107 -35.54 -12.76 40.85
C GLY A 107 -36.55 -13.39 39.88
N ASN A 108 -37.45 -14.21 40.44
CA ASN A 108 -38.57 -14.76 39.70
C ASN A 108 -39.89 -14.13 40.15
N ASN A 109 -40.98 -14.40 39.43
CA ASN A 109 -42.32 -13.89 39.73
C ASN A 109 -42.91 -14.38 41.07
N LEU A 110 -42.21 -15.29 41.76
CA LEU A 110 -42.59 -15.83 43.07
C LEU A 110 -41.91 -15.10 44.24
N GLY A 111 -41.22 -13.99 43.97
CA GLY A 111 -40.68 -13.09 45.01
C GLY A 111 -39.31 -13.54 45.57
N SER A 112 -38.71 -14.63 45.13
CA SER A 112 -37.36 -15.04 45.50
C SER A 112 -36.36 -14.38 44.59
N GLY A 113 -35.47 -13.54 45.13
CA GLY A 113 -34.40 -12.92 44.38
C GLY A 113 -33.04 -13.19 45.05
N GLU A 114 -32.11 -13.69 44.27
CA GLU A 114 -30.72 -13.85 44.73
C GLU A 114 -29.84 -12.71 44.19
N SER A 115 -29.09 -12.12 45.07
CA SER A 115 -28.03 -11.14 44.68
C SER A 115 -26.77 -11.92 44.44
N GLN A 116 -26.02 -11.55 43.41
CA GLN A 116 -24.68 -12.08 43.15
C GLN A 116 -23.77 -10.96 42.77
N SER A 117 -22.63 -10.90 43.42
CA SER A 117 -21.53 -9.99 43.10
C SER A 117 -20.28 -10.78 42.87
N THR A 118 -19.58 -10.49 41.79
CA THR A 118 -18.32 -11.14 41.43
C THR A 118 -17.28 -10.11 41.04
N ALA A 119 -16.03 -10.35 41.39
CA ALA A 119 -14.87 -9.60 40.90
C ALA A 119 -13.75 -10.62 40.63
N ASN A 120 -13.38 -10.80 39.38
CA ASN A 120 -12.42 -11.80 38.99
C ASN A 120 -11.42 -11.30 37.94
N VAL A 121 -10.24 -11.92 37.93
CA VAL A 121 -9.26 -11.82 36.89
C VAL A 121 -9.22 -13.17 36.17
N SER A 122 -9.22 -13.16 34.85
CA SER A 122 -9.21 -14.37 34.02
C SER A 122 -8.11 -14.32 32.98
N VAL A 123 -7.46 -15.44 32.77
CA VAL A 123 -6.50 -15.69 31.68
C VAL A 123 -7.15 -16.64 30.69
N SER A 124 -7.05 -16.34 29.41
CA SER A 124 -7.50 -17.20 28.32
C SER A 124 -6.37 -17.38 27.31
N PHE A 125 -6.14 -18.61 26.89
CA PHE A 125 -5.13 -18.97 25.91
C PHE A 125 -5.61 -20.15 25.04
N GLU A 126 -5.53 -20.04 23.72
CA GLU A 126 -5.82 -21.14 22.82
C GLU A 126 -4.54 -21.83 22.35
N LEU A 127 -4.47 -23.15 22.54
CA LEU A 127 -3.33 -23.93 22.05
C LEU A 127 -3.37 -24.05 20.54
N ASP A 128 -2.38 -23.47 19.86
CA ASP A 128 -2.29 -23.47 18.39
C ASP A 128 -1.63 -24.77 17.87
N LEU A 129 -2.27 -25.93 18.11
CA LEU A 129 -1.75 -27.22 17.68
C LEU A 129 -1.73 -27.38 16.16
N TRP A 130 -2.71 -26.80 15.48
CA TRP A 130 -2.92 -26.92 14.05
C TRP A 130 -2.31 -25.76 13.24
N GLY A 131 -1.74 -24.79 13.93
CA GLY A 131 -1.06 -23.66 13.33
C GLY A 131 -1.97 -22.59 12.75
N LYS A 132 -3.22 -22.49 13.21
CA LYS A 132 -4.18 -21.46 12.77
C LYS A 132 -3.62 -20.05 13.00
N TYR A 133 -3.23 -19.75 14.23
CA TYR A 133 -2.72 -18.42 14.59
C TYR A 133 -1.32 -18.15 14.03
N ARG A 134 -0.49 -19.18 13.91
CA ARG A 134 0.80 -19.09 13.21
C ARG A 134 0.61 -18.74 11.73
N ARG A 135 -0.36 -19.34 11.03
CA ARG A 135 -0.69 -19.01 9.64
C ARG A 135 -1.27 -17.61 9.49
N LEU A 136 -2.12 -17.16 10.42
CA LEU A 136 -2.62 -15.78 10.43
C LEU A 136 -1.51 -14.75 10.65
N SER A 137 -0.56 -15.04 11.54
CA SER A 137 0.62 -14.19 11.75
C SER A 137 1.55 -14.19 10.51
N GLU A 138 1.73 -15.34 9.85
CA GLU A 138 2.45 -15.43 8.57
C GLU A 138 1.75 -14.56 7.49
N ALA A 139 0.43 -14.65 7.37
CA ALA A 139 -0.35 -13.83 6.45
C ALA A 139 -0.21 -12.33 6.75
N ALA A 140 -0.30 -11.92 8.02
CA ALA A 140 -0.14 -10.53 8.43
C ALA A 140 1.26 -9.98 8.12
N ARG A 141 2.33 -10.77 8.36
CA ARG A 141 3.71 -10.38 8.02
C ARG A 141 3.90 -10.25 6.51
N ALA A 142 3.36 -11.17 5.72
CA ALA A 142 3.40 -11.09 4.26
C ALA A 142 2.64 -9.85 3.75
N GLN A 143 1.51 -9.52 4.36
CA GLN A 143 0.74 -8.31 4.05
C GLN A 143 1.51 -7.02 4.41
N LEU A 144 2.28 -7.02 5.51
CA LEU A 144 3.17 -5.90 5.85
C LEU A 144 4.24 -5.70 4.76
N LEU A 145 4.92 -6.77 4.33
CA LEU A 145 5.91 -6.70 3.24
C LEU A 145 5.27 -6.22 1.92
N ALA A 146 4.04 -6.67 1.64
CA ALA A 146 3.27 -6.19 0.48
C ALA A 146 2.97 -4.69 0.57
N SER A 147 2.64 -4.18 1.76
CA SER A 147 2.35 -2.76 2.00
C SER A 147 3.60 -1.89 1.91
N GLU A 148 4.75 -2.36 2.42
CA GLU A 148 6.05 -1.69 2.28
C GLU A 148 6.45 -1.59 0.81
N ALA A 149 6.31 -2.65 0.04
CA ALA A 149 6.57 -2.64 -1.40
C ALA A 149 5.57 -1.75 -2.18
N ALA A 150 4.30 -1.72 -1.77
CA ALA A 150 3.30 -0.82 -2.34
C ALA A 150 3.65 0.66 -2.09
N ARG A 151 4.13 1.02 -0.89
CA ARG A 151 4.65 2.36 -0.59
C ARG A 151 5.82 2.72 -1.52
N ASP A 152 6.75 1.78 -1.75
CA ASP A 152 7.89 2.00 -2.64
C ASP A 152 7.44 2.19 -4.10
N THR A 153 6.37 1.50 -4.52
CA THR A 153 5.72 1.71 -5.83
C THR A 153 5.15 3.12 -5.93
N VAL A 154 4.43 3.59 -4.90
CA VAL A 154 3.88 4.97 -4.87
C VAL A 154 5.02 5.99 -4.94
N ARG A 155 6.11 5.78 -4.20
CA ARG A 155 7.29 6.65 -4.24
C ARG A 155 7.90 6.72 -5.64
N LEU A 156 8.09 5.58 -6.29
CA LEU A 156 8.66 5.51 -7.65
C LEU A 156 7.77 6.21 -8.67
N THR A 157 6.46 5.95 -8.61
CA THR A 157 5.47 6.60 -9.49
C THR A 157 5.44 8.11 -9.27
N LEU A 158 5.45 8.56 -8.01
CA LEU A 158 5.45 9.98 -7.66
C LEU A 158 6.67 10.70 -8.29
N THR A 159 7.87 10.15 -8.11
CA THR A 159 9.08 10.77 -8.68
C THR A 159 9.05 10.76 -10.21
N ALA A 160 8.56 9.70 -10.84
CA ALA A 160 8.39 9.67 -12.29
C ALA A 160 7.38 10.70 -12.79
N ASP A 161 6.25 10.88 -12.09
CA ASP A 161 5.22 11.85 -12.45
C ASP A 161 5.68 13.30 -12.22
N VAL A 162 6.44 13.59 -11.17
CA VAL A 162 7.04 14.92 -10.94
C VAL A 162 7.99 15.27 -12.07
N ALA A 163 8.94 14.40 -12.41
CA ALA A 163 9.88 14.63 -13.50
C ALA A 163 9.15 14.79 -14.84
N LYS A 164 8.17 13.92 -15.16
CA LYS A 164 7.38 13.99 -16.39
C LYS A 164 6.63 15.33 -16.52
N ASN A 165 5.96 15.77 -15.47
CA ASN A 165 5.23 17.04 -15.49
C ASN A 165 6.19 18.23 -15.55
N TYR A 166 7.33 18.16 -14.88
CA TYR A 166 8.37 19.18 -14.96
C TYR A 166 8.92 19.34 -16.39
N PHE A 167 9.31 18.28 -17.07
CA PHE A 167 9.79 18.33 -18.45
C PHE A 167 8.69 18.71 -19.44
N ALA A 168 7.43 18.29 -19.21
CA ALA A 168 6.30 18.76 -20.00
C ALA A 168 6.10 20.27 -19.86
N LEU A 169 6.23 20.82 -18.64
CA LEU A 169 6.15 22.25 -18.38
C LEU A 169 7.26 23.02 -19.10
N ARG A 170 8.52 22.54 -19.03
CA ARG A 170 9.65 23.15 -19.75
C ARG A 170 9.43 23.13 -21.27
N THR A 171 8.90 22.04 -21.80
CA THR A 171 8.55 21.92 -23.23
C THR A 171 7.48 22.94 -23.63
N LEU A 172 6.45 23.12 -22.81
CA LEU A 172 5.39 24.09 -23.06
C LEU A 172 5.89 25.53 -22.98
N ASP A 173 6.80 25.83 -22.05
CA ASP A 173 7.45 27.15 -21.95
C ASP A 173 8.23 27.50 -23.23
N GLU A 174 9.01 26.57 -23.80
CA GLU A 174 9.71 26.77 -25.07
C GLU A 174 8.75 26.93 -26.25
N GLN A 175 7.68 26.13 -26.31
CA GLN A 175 6.65 26.27 -27.32
C GLN A 175 5.96 27.64 -27.24
N LEU A 176 5.68 28.14 -26.03
CA LEU A 176 5.10 29.47 -25.82
C LEU A 176 6.06 30.57 -26.31
N LEU A 177 7.35 30.47 -26.03
CA LEU A 177 8.35 31.41 -26.50
C LEU A 177 8.41 31.47 -28.04
N ILE A 178 8.37 30.31 -28.71
CA ILE A 178 8.32 30.21 -30.17
C ILE A 178 7.03 30.83 -30.72
N ALA A 179 5.87 30.53 -30.11
CA ALA A 179 4.58 31.08 -30.53
C ALA A 179 4.57 32.60 -30.39
N GLN A 180 5.11 33.16 -29.30
CA GLN A 180 5.21 34.61 -29.09
C GLN A 180 6.12 35.30 -30.14
N ARG A 181 7.26 34.71 -30.47
CA ARG A 181 8.15 35.20 -31.53
C ARG A 181 7.45 35.16 -32.89
N THR A 182 6.74 34.09 -33.16
CA THR A 182 5.94 33.93 -34.41
C THR A 182 4.81 34.95 -34.46
N LEU A 183 4.08 35.18 -33.35
CA LEU A 183 3.01 36.17 -33.28
C LEU A 183 3.56 37.56 -33.58
N LYS A 184 4.70 37.95 -33.01
CA LYS A 184 5.34 39.24 -33.31
C LYS A 184 5.67 39.39 -34.79
N ALA A 185 6.18 38.36 -35.45
CA ALA A 185 6.47 38.36 -36.88
C ALA A 185 5.18 38.46 -37.71
N ARG A 186 4.09 37.79 -37.31
CA ARG A 186 2.77 37.90 -38.00
C ARG A 186 2.13 39.28 -37.83
N GLN A 187 2.27 39.90 -36.65
CA GLN A 187 1.82 41.28 -36.39
C GLN A 187 2.51 42.28 -37.35
N GLU A 188 3.82 42.12 -37.53
CA GLU A 188 4.59 42.96 -38.46
C GLU A 188 4.13 42.71 -39.91
N ASN A 189 3.88 41.46 -40.30
CA ASN A 189 3.31 41.16 -41.63
C ASN A 189 1.94 41.85 -41.85
N VAL A 190 1.05 41.80 -40.88
CA VAL A 190 -0.26 42.51 -40.96
C VAL A 190 -0.02 43.99 -41.13
N ARG A 191 0.88 44.63 -40.39
CA ARG A 191 1.24 46.04 -40.52
C ARG A 191 1.68 46.39 -41.95
N ILE A 192 2.56 45.59 -42.53
CA ILE A 192 3.08 45.79 -43.90
C ILE A 192 1.97 45.64 -44.92
N TYR A 193 1.14 44.57 -44.83
CA TYR A 193 0.05 44.34 -45.79
C TYR A 193 -1.06 45.39 -45.66
N THR A 194 -1.36 45.88 -44.46
CA THR A 194 -2.29 47.01 -44.26
C THR A 194 -1.78 48.27 -44.96
N SER A 195 -0.50 48.60 -44.86
CA SER A 195 0.09 49.73 -45.57
C SER A 195 0.02 49.55 -47.09
N ARG A 196 0.33 48.36 -47.61
CA ARG A 196 0.25 48.06 -49.06
C ARG A 196 -1.18 48.15 -49.57
N TYR A 197 -2.16 47.63 -48.84
CA TYR A 197 -3.58 47.72 -49.22
C TYR A 197 -4.05 49.18 -49.28
N ASN A 198 -3.75 49.97 -48.27
CA ASN A 198 -4.11 51.38 -48.22
C ASN A 198 -3.49 52.20 -49.35
N ASN A 199 -2.37 51.77 -49.91
CA ASN A 199 -1.70 52.41 -51.03
C ASN A 199 -1.98 51.75 -52.40
N GLY A 200 -2.90 50.76 -52.44
CA GLY A 200 -3.31 50.11 -53.71
C GLY A 200 -2.32 49.05 -54.23
N TYR A 201 -1.32 48.60 -53.44
CA TYR A 201 -0.29 47.62 -53.83
C TYR A 201 -0.63 46.15 -53.37
N SER A 202 -1.76 45.95 -52.76
CA SER A 202 -2.22 44.60 -52.32
C SER A 202 -3.73 44.49 -52.38
N THR A 203 -4.26 43.27 -52.50
CA THR A 203 -5.70 43.00 -52.49
C THR A 203 -6.25 42.89 -51.07
N GLU A 204 -7.56 43.10 -50.87
CA GLU A 204 -8.22 42.85 -49.58
C GLU A 204 -8.10 41.38 -49.18
N VAL A 205 -8.14 40.45 -50.14
CA VAL A 205 -7.98 39.01 -49.91
C VAL A 205 -6.61 38.71 -49.26
N ASP A 206 -5.54 39.37 -49.75
CA ASP A 206 -4.20 39.18 -49.17
C ASP A 206 -4.11 39.71 -47.73
N LEU A 207 -4.73 40.89 -47.49
CA LEU A 207 -4.78 41.44 -46.12
C LEU A 207 -5.57 40.51 -45.19
N LYS A 208 -6.76 40.06 -45.59
CA LYS A 208 -7.58 39.15 -44.77
C LYS A 208 -6.89 37.82 -44.50
N ARG A 209 -6.10 37.30 -45.45
CA ARG A 209 -5.30 36.09 -45.28
C ARG A 209 -4.21 36.24 -44.19
N VAL A 210 -3.48 37.37 -44.19
CA VAL A 210 -2.43 37.57 -43.16
C VAL A 210 -3.03 37.88 -41.80
N GLU A 211 -4.19 38.55 -41.70
CA GLU A 211 -4.95 38.72 -40.45
C GLU A 211 -5.41 37.39 -39.88
N ALA A 212 -5.97 36.49 -40.70
CA ALA A 212 -6.40 35.18 -40.30
C ALA A 212 -5.21 34.33 -39.79
N ASN A 213 -4.05 34.40 -40.47
CA ASN A 213 -2.84 33.70 -40.02
C ASN A 213 -2.31 34.22 -38.66
N MET A 214 -2.39 35.53 -38.43
CA MET A 214 -2.07 36.13 -37.14
C MET A 214 -3.03 35.64 -36.03
N ALA A 215 -4.34 35.68 -36.29
CA ALA A 215 -5.37 35.24 -35.35
C ALA A 215 -5.19 33.75 -34.95
N ASN A 216 -4.82 32.88 -35.89
CA ASN A 216 -4.52 31.46 -35.61
C ASN A 216 -3.36 31.31 -34.65
N VAL A 217 -2.26 32.06 -34.83
CA VAL A 217 -1.10 32.02 -33.92
C VAL A 217 -1.46 32.59 -32.54
N GLN A 218 -2.29 33.63 -32.50
CA GLN A 218 -2.79 34.20 -31.24
C GLN A 218 -3.65 33.21 -30.48
N ALA A 219 -4.53 32.46 -31.16
CA ALA A 219 -5.32 31.39 -30.54
C ALA A 219 -4.42 30.27 -29.99
N GLN A 220 -3.39 29.87 -30.76
CA GLN A 220 -2.41 28.86 -30.31
C GLN A 220 -1.64 29.32 -29.05
N GLU A 221 -1.26 30.60 -28.99
CA GLU A 221 -0.61 31.15 -27.77
C GLU A 221 -1.49 30.98 -26.54
N GLN A 222 -2.80 31.32 -26.65
CA GLN A 222 -3.72 31.15 -25.51
C GLN A 222 -3.91 29.70 -25.11
N GLN A 223 -3.94 28.75 -26.06
CA GLN A 223 -3.98 27.32 -25.77
C GLN A 223 -2.74 26.83 -25.03
N LEU A 224 -1.55 27.32 -25.38
CA LEU A 224 -0.30 27.01 -24.70
C LEU A 224 -0.31 27.54 -23.26
N ARG A 225 -0.76 28.79 -23.04
CA ARG A 225 -0.93 29.36 -21.69
C ARG A 225 -1.87 28.53 -20.82
N LEU A 226 -3.00 28.06 -21.38
CA LEU A 226 -3.92 27.18 -20.67
C LEU A 226 -3.24 25.85 -20.28
N LYS A 227 -2.52 25.22 -21.21
CA LYS A 227 -1.79 23.96 -20.94
C LYS A 227 -0.71 24.14 -19.87
N ILE A 228 0.02 25.26 -19.88
CA ILE A 228 1.01 25.61 -18.86
C ILE A 228 0.32 25.67 -17.50
N ALA A 229 -0.75 26.44 -17.36
CA ALA A 229 -1.49 26.57 -16.10
C ALA A 229 -2.01 25.22 -15.58
N GLN A 230 -2.53 24.36 -16.46
CA GLN A 230 -2.99 23.02 -16.13
C GLN A 230 -1.82 22.13 -15.63
N THR A 231 -0.68 22.17 -16.30
CA THR A 231 0.51 21.38 -15.93
C THR A 231 1.10 21.86 -14.60
N GLU A 232 1.14 23.18 -14.37
CA GLU A 232 1.55 23.78 -13.11
C GLU A 232 0.64 23.35 -11.96
N THR A 233 -0.67 23.34 -12.18
CA THR A 233 -1.64 22.87 -11.18
C THR A 233 -1.44 21.39 -10.88
N ALA A 234 -1.26 20.55 -11.91
CA ALA A 234 -0.97 19.13 -11.74
C ALA A 234 0.33 18.90 -10.92
N LEU A 235 1.39 19.64 -11.24
CA LEU A 235 2.65 19.58 -10.50
C LEU A 235 2.45 20.04 -9.04
N SER A 236 1.68 21.10 -8.81
CA SER A 236 1.38 21.60 -7.45
C SER A 236 0.65 20.56 -6.60
N VAL A 237 -0.24 19.75 -7.19
CA VAL A 237 -0.89 18.60 -6.50
C VAL A 237 0.16 17.56 -6.10
N LEU A 238 1.05 17.19 -7.02
CA LEU A 238 2.13 16.22 -6.74
C LEU A 238 3.07 16.71 -5.63
N LEU A 239 3.32 18.02 -5.56
CA LEU A 239 4.10 18.67 -4.51
C LEU A 239 3.38 18.76 -3.15
N GLY A 240 2.11 18.37 -3.08
CA GLY A 240 1.31 18.45 -1.85
C GLY A 240 0.95 19.86 -1.41
N LYS A 241 0.97 20.85 -2.33
CA LYS A 241 0.62 22.24 -2.03
C LYS A 241 -0.85 22.37 -1.63
N SER A 242 -1.13 23.30 -0.75
CA SER A 242 -2.50 23.64 -0.37
C SER A 242 -3.25 24.33 -1.54
N PRO A 243 -4.61 24.30 -1.57
CA PRO A 243 -5.38 24.99 -2.62
C PRO A 243 -5.04 26.48 -2.75
N ARG A 244 -4.70 27.14 -1.65
CA ARG A 244 -4.29 28.55 -1.65
C ARG A 244 -2.96 28.73 -2.39
N GLU A 245 -1.96 27.93 -2.06
CA GLU A 245 -0.64 27.96 -2.72
C GLU A 245 -0.71 27.58 -4.21
N MET A 246 -1.71 26.76 -4.59
CA MET A 246 -1.96 26.43 -6.00
C MET A 246 -2.47 27.62 -6.79
N VAL A 247 -3.29 28.50 -6.19
CA VAL A 247 -3.81 29.71 -6.83
C VAL A 247 -2.73 30.79 -6.95
N GLU A 248 -1.86 30.92 -5.96
CA GLU A 248 -0.73 31.86 -5.97
C GLU A 248 0.39 31.44 -6.95
N ASN A 249 0.30 30.28 -7.49
CA ASN A 249 1.13 29.49 -8.40
C ASN A 249 2.44 30.16 -8.87
N ASN A 250 3.52 29.83 -8.20
CA ASN A 250 4.87 30.21 -8.63
C ASN A 250 5.73 28.96 -8.70
N THR A 251 5.58 28.17 -9.76
CA THR A 251 6.40 26.98 -9.98
C THR A 251 7.76 27.41 -10.52
N PRO A 252 8.88 27.14 -9.83
CA PRO A 252 10.19 27.55 -10.29
C PRO A 252 10.57 26.85 -11.61
N ARG A 253 11.29 27.57 -12.47
CA ARG A 253 11.83 27.09 -13.73
C ARG A 253 13.34 26.87 -13.53
N GLY A 254 13.81 25.66 -13.85
CA GLY A 254 15.24 25.34 -13.83
C GLY A 254 15.92 25.57 -15.18
N LYS A 255 16.84 24.69 -15.52
CA LYS A 255 17.57 24.71 -16.79
C LYS A 255 16.62 24.73 -18.00
N SER A 256 17.03 25.39 -19.09
CA SER A 256 16.36 25.26 -20.38
C SER A 256 16.50 23.81 -20.91
N LEU A 257 15.60 23.39 -21.81
CA LEU A 257 15.67 22.03 -22.38
C LEU A 257 17.01 21.77 -23.11
N ALA A 258 17.62 22.81 -23.66
CA ALA A 258 18.91 22.71 -24.34
C ALA A 258 20.11 22.49 -23.39
N GLU A 259 19.97 22.81 -22.11
CA GLU A 259 20.99 22.67 -21.07
C GLU A 259 20.85 21.40 -20.24
N ILE A 260 19.76 20.66 -20.44
CA ILE A 260 19.51 19.42 -19.68
C ILE A 260 20.38 18.31 -20.24
N THR A 261 21.11 17.63 -19.35
CA THR A 261 21.92 16.46 -19.71
C THR A 261 21.03 15.33 -20.19
N LEU A 262 21.29 14.82 -21.39
CA LEU A 262 20.57 13.68 -21.95
C LEU A 262 20.97 12.41 -21.17
N VAL A 263 19.97 11.65 -20.77
CA VAL A 263 20.19 10.35 -20.10
C VAL A 263 20.84 9.38 -21.09
N PRO A 264 21.86 8.59 -20.68
CA PRO A 264 22.40 7.52 -21.50
C PRO A 264 21.31 6.53 -21.91
N ASN A 265 21.44 5.95 -23.10
CA ASN A 265 20.51 4.93 -23.57
C ASN A 265 20.39 3.80 -22.55
N VAL A 266 19.16 3.42 -22.20
CA VAL A 266 18.90 2.23 -21.39
C VAL A 266 19.29 1.01 -22.25
N PRO A 267 20.19 0.13 -21.75
CA PRO A 267 20.60 -1.04 -22.53
C PRO A 267 19.40 -1.99 -22.75
N GLU A 268 19.36 -2.61 -23.92
CA GLU A 268 18.38 -3.65 -24.23
C GLU A 268 18.67 -4.92 -23.43
N GLY A 269 17.62 -5.69 -23.09
CA GLY A 269 17.75 -6.94 -22.34
C GLY A 269 17.76 -6.74 -20.83
N LEU A 270 16.57 -6.63 -20.24
CA LEU A 270 16.39 -6.58 -18.77
C LEU A 270 16.51 -8.00 -18.21
N PRO A 271 17.49 -8.30 -17.34
CA PRO A 271 17.59 -9.60 -16.71
C PRO A 271 16.37 -9.85 -15.81
N SER A 272 15.93 -11.10 -15.72
CA SER A 272 14.83 -11.53 -14.83
C SER A 272 15.07 -11.16 -13.36
N ASP A 273 16.32 -10.97 -12.92
CA ASP A 273 16.67 -10.50 -11.58
C ASP A 273 16.15 -9.09 -11.25
N LEU A 274 15.92 -8.25 -12.26
CA LEU A 274 15.30 -6.94 -12.06
C LEU A 274 13.82 -7.02 -11.71
N LEU A 275 13.12 -8.07 -12.15
CA LEU A 275 11.73 -8.32 -11.76
C LEU A 275 11.60 -8.49 -10.25
N ALA A 276 12.54 -9.23 -9.63
CA ALA A 276 12.56 -9.43 -8.19
C ALA A 276 12.81 -8.11 -7.40
N ARG A 277 13.41 -7.12 -8.05
CA ARG A 277 13.67 -5.79 -7.43
C ARG A 277 12.50 -4.82 -7.58
N ARG A 278 11.58 -5.05 -8.52
CA ARG A 278 10.44 -4.16 -8.77
C ARG A 278 9.48 -4.17 -7.57
N PRO A 279 9.15 -2.99 -7.01
CA PRO A 279 8.30 -2.93 -5.83
C PRO A 279 6.87 -3.41 -6.09
N ASP A 280 6.32 -3.19 -7.29
CA ASP A 280 4.98 -3.65 -7.67
C ASP A 280 4.89 -5.18 -7.71
N VAL A 281 5.91 -5.86 -8.24
CA VAL A 281 6.02 -7.33 -8.27
C VAL A 281 6.14 -7.88 -6.84
N ARG A 282 7.01 -7.29 -6.01
CA ARG A 282 7.17 -7.66 -4.60
C ARG A 282 5.88 -7.47 -3.79
N SER A 283 5.13 -6.40 -4.08
CA SER A 283 3.82 -6.17 -3.44
C SER A 283 2.81 -7.26 -3.82
N ALA A 284 2.74 -7.63 -5.10
CA ALA A 284 1.85 -8.68 -5.59
C ALA A 284 2.25 -10.06 -5.01
N GLU A 285 3.54 -10.37 -4.93
CA GLU A 285 4.04 -11.61 -4.31
C GLU A 285 3.72 -11.67 -2.82
N GLY A 286 3.92 -10.58 -2.08
CA GLY A 286 3.56 -10.52 -0.65
C GLY A 286 2.08 -10.80 -0.40
N LYS A 287 1.19 -10.29 -1.26
CA LYS A 287 -0.25 -10.60 -1.20
C LYS A 287 -0.55 -12.07 -1.52
N LEU A 288 0.17 -12.65 -2.46
CA LEU A 288 0.05 -14.08 -2.80
C LEU A 288 0.49 -14.98 -1.64
N ILE A 289 1.60 -14.65 -0.98
CA ILE A 289 2.07 -15.33 0.24
C ILE A 289 1.02 -15.25 1.36
N ALA A 290 0.44 -14.08 1.58
CA ALA A 290 -0.61 -13.88 2.57
C ALA A 290 -1.84 -14.75 2.27
N ALA A 291 -2.29 -14.80 1.01
CA ALA A 291 -3.40 -15.63 0.58
C ALA A 291 -3.11 -17.12 0.75
N ASN A 292 -1.87 -17.57 0.46
CA ASN A 292 -1.46 -18.96 0.70
C ASN A 292 -1.50 -19.32 2.19
N ALA A 293 -1.02 -18.46 3.07
CA ALA A 293 -1.07 -18.69 4.52
C ALA A 293 -2.51 -18.76 5.04
N ASN A 294 -3.43 -17.95 4.49
CA ASN A 294 -4.85 -17.97 4.82
C ASN A 294 -5.55 -19.30 4.46
N ILE A 295 -5.10 -20.02 3.42
CA ILE A 295 -5.56 -21.38 3.16
C ILE A 295 -5.23 -22.29 4.35
N GLY A 296 -4.04 -22.16 4.92
CA GLY A 296 -3.63 -22.93 6.08
C GLY A 296 -4.48 -22.62 7.32
N ALA A 297 -4.76 -21.35 7.58
CA ALA A 297 -5.63 -20.93 8.67
C ALA A 297 -7.07 -21.45 8.49
N ALA A 298 -7.61 -21.39 7.26
CA ALA A 298 -8.94 -21.94 6.96
C ALA A 298 -8.99 -23.45 7.12
N ARG A 299 -7.96 -24.20 6.69
CA ARG A 299 -7.87 -25.66 6.89
C ARG A 299 -7.76 -26.05 8.35
N ALA A 300 -7.06 -25.27 9.17
CA ALA A 300 -6.97 -25.49 10.60
C ALA A 300 -8.35 -25.46 11.29
N SER A 301 -9.34 -24.76 10.73
CA SER A 301 -10.71 -24.69 11.26
C SER A 301 -11.51 -26.00 11.18
N TYR A 302 -11.03 -27.02 10.47
CA TYR A 302 -11.63 -28.36 10.49
C TYR A 302 -11.29 -29.13 11.76
N PHE A 303 -10.27 -28.72 12.50
CA PHE A 303 -9.72 -29.44 13.66
C PHE A 303 -10.24 -28.84 14.97
N PRO A 304 -10.22 -29.63 16.07
CA PRO A 304 -10.67 -29.14 17.37
C PRO A 304 -9.85 -27.97 17.87
N SER A 305 -10.48 -26.96 18.45
CA SER A 305 -9.81 -25.91 19.23
C SER A 305 -9.66 -26.33 20.70
N ILE A 306 -8.61 -25.90 21.36
CA ILE A 306 -8.31 -26.25 22.76
C ILE A 306 -8.04 -24.97 23.54
N PRO A 307 -9.09 -24.21 23.92
CA PRO A 307 -8.96 -23.09 24.82
C PRO A 307 -8.63 -23.54 26.25
N LEU A 308 -7.62 -22.92 26.84
CA LEU A 308 -7.25 -23.02 28.24
C LEU A 308 -7.70 -21.77 28.97
N THR A 309 -8.31 -21.93 30.16
CA THR A 309 -8.77 -20.82 30.98
C THR A 309 -8.30 -20.96 32.40
N ALA A 310 -7.92 -19.87 33.05
CA ALA A 310 -7.71 -19.82 34.50
C ALA A 310 -8.35 -18.52 35.01
N SER A 311 -8.97 -18.60 36.16
CA SER A 311 -9.54 -17.44 36.83
C SER A 311 -9.32 -17.47 38.34
N ALA A 312 -9.18 -16.28 38.93
CA ALA A 312 -9.12 -16.10 40.37
C ALA A 312 -9.81 -14.79 40.76
N GLY A 313 -10.51 -14.79 41.89
CA GLY A 313 -11.24 -13.62 42.32
C GLY A 313 -12.13 -13.86 43.51
N TYR A 314 -13.22 -13.13 43.60
CA TYR A 314 -14.18 -13.16 44.68
C TYR A 314 -15.62 -13.28 44.13
N ALA A 315 -16.44 -14.06 44.84
CA ALA A 315 -17.89 -14.16 44.58
C ALA A 315 -18.67 -14.19 45.89
N SER A 316 -19.74 -13.37 45.97
CA SER A 316 -20.57 -13.28 47.17
C SER A 316 -22.01 -12.96 46.80
N GLY A 317 -22.95 -13.46 47.63
CA GLY A 317 -24.39 -13.11 47.55
C GLY A 317 -24.68 -11.68 47.95
N ALA A 318 -23.75 -10.97 48.62
CA ALA A 318 -23.90 -9.57 49.03
C ALA A 318 -22.64 -8.76 48.74
N LEU A 319 -22.82 -7.58 48.18
CA LEU A 319 -21.71 -6.74 47.74
C LEU A 319 -20.77 -6.33 48.91
N ASN A 320 -21.30 -6.13 50.12
CA ASN A 320 -20.52 -5.80 51.30
C ASN A 320 -19.58 -6.91 51.76
N ASN A 321 -19.84 -8.16 51.38
CA ASN A 321 -19.03 -9.33 51.74
C ASN A 321 -18.12 -9.82 50.60
N LEU A 322 -18.09 -9.07 49.49
CA LEU A 322 -17.37 -9.53 48.30
C LEU A 322 -15.89 -9.76 48.54
N PHE A 323 -15.19 -8.86 49.24
CA PHE A 323 -13.77 -8.93 49.45
C PHE A 323 -13.37 -9.56 50.81
N THR A 324 -14.18 -10.47 51.31
CA THR A 324 -13.83 -11.25 52.53
C THR A 324 -13.08 -12.54 52.12
N GLY A 325 -12.27 -13.08 53.03
CA GLY A 325 -11.46 -14.28 52.74
C GLY A 325 -12.30 -15.52 52.38
N SER A 326 -13.53 -15.61 52.88
CA SER A 326 -14.48 -16.68 52.54
C SER A 326 -15.13 -16.60 51.14
N SER A 327 -15.00 -15.45 50.48
CA SER A 327 -15.54 -15.20 49.14
C SER A 327 -14.52 -15.48 48.02
N GLY A 328 -13.29 -15.87 48.33
CA GLY A 328 -12.24 -16.19 47.35
C GLY A 328 -12.59 -17.41 46.51
N ILE A 329 -12.48 -17.27 45.21
CA ILE A 329 -12.74 -18.36 44.25
C ILE A 329 -11.57 -18.45 43.26
N TRP A 330 -11.33 -19.64 42.74
CA TRP A 330 -10.42 -19.86 41.62
C TRP A 330 -10.89 -21.04 40.77
N ALA A 331 -10.54 -21.03 39.48
CA ALA A 331 -10.80 -22.10 38.56
C ALA A 331 -9.68 -22.23 37.54
N ILE A 332 -9.31 -23.44 37.18
CA ILE A 332 -8.43 -23.76 36.05
C ILE A 332 -9.14 -24.82 35.22
N GLY A 333 -9.18 -24.64 33.92
CA GLY A 333 -9.82 -25.57 33.01
C GLY A 333 -9.28 -25.50 31.58
N GLY A 334 -9.54 -26.56 30.85
CA GLY A 334 -9.33 -26.65 29.42
C GLY A 334 -10.56 -27.29 28.78
N GLN A 335 -10.87 -26.87 27.58
CA GLN A 335 -12.00 -27.38 26.82
C GLN A 335 -11.51 -27.86 25.46
N VAL A 336 -12.12 -28.90 24.91
CA VAL A 336 -11.92 -29.36 23.54
C VAL A 336 -13.22 -29.13 22.76
N LEU A 337 -13.16 -28.28 21.73
CA LEU A 337 -14.31 -27.95 20.90
C LEU A 337 -14.06 -28.46 19.48
N ALA A 338 -14.73 -29.52 19.06
CA ALA A 338 -14.62 -30.08 17.71
C ALA A 338 -15.88 -29.75 16.90
N PRO A 339 -15.78 -29.07 15.76
CA PRO A 339 -16.92 -28.84 14.88
C PRO A 339 -17.29 -30.13 14.15
N ILE A 340 -18.47 -30.73 14.45
CA ILE A 340 -18.95 -31.94 13.79
C ILE A 340 -19.81 -31.61 12.57
N PHE A 341 -20.68 -30.62 12.71
CA PHE A 341 -21.55 -30.17 11.63
C PHE A 341 -21.87 -28.69 11.76
N GLU A 342 -21.49 -27.91 10.75
CA GLU A 342 -21.75 -26.47 10.65
C GLU A 342 -22.46 -26.08 9.34
N GLY A 343 -23.34 -26.93 8.80
CA GLY A 343 -24.11 -26.62 7.60
C GLY A 343 -23.26 -26.31 6.36
N GLY A 344 -22.02 -26.80 6.30
CA GLY A 344 -21.09 -26.55 5.19
C GLY A 344 -20.24 -25.27 5.30
N LYS A 345 -20.34 -24.48 6.37
CA LYS A 345 -19.64 -23.22 6.59
C LYS A 345 -18.11 -23.37 6.46
N ILE A 346 -17.50 -24.32 7.17
CA ILE A 346 -16.04 -24.54 7.13
C ILE A 346 -15.57 -24.89 5.70
N ARG A 347 -16.36 -25.75 4.99
CA ARG A 347 -16.07 -26.09 3.59
C ARG A 347 -16.14 -24.86 2.69
N ALA A 348 -17.12 -23.98 2.89
CA ALA A 348 -17.27 -22.74 2.12
C ALA A 348 -16.11 -21.77 2.40
N GLN A 349 -15.69 -21.62 3.65
CA GLN A 349 -14.52 -20.80 4.04
C GLN A 349 -13.24 -21.29 3.39
N ASN A 350 -12.99 -22.60 3.35
CA ASN A 350 -11.83 -23.17 2.66
C ASN A 350 -11.86 -22.90 1.16
N LYS A 351 -13.01 -23.09 0.49
CA LYS A 351 -13.18 -22.76 -0.91
C LYS A 351 -12.98 -21.28 -1.19
N GLN A 352 -13.41 -20.40 -0.29
CA GLN A 352 -13.20 -18.97 -0.37
C GLN A 352 -11.68 -18.63 -0.31
N ALA A 353 -10.95 -19.21 0.64
CA ALA A 353 -9.51 -18.99 0.77
C ALA A 353 -8.75 -19.51 -0.47
N GLU A 354 -9.11 -20.68 -1.00
CA GLU A 354 -8.51 -21.23 -2.23
C GLU A 354 -8.85 -20.38 -3.47
N ALA A 355 -10.04 -19.79 -3.54
CA ALA A 355 -10.41 -18.87 -4.62
C ALA A 355 -9.64 -17.55 -4.52
N ALA A 356 -9.49 -16.99 -3.32
CA ALA A 356 -8.67 -15.80 -3.07
C ALA A 356 -7.19 -16.01 -3.45
N TYR A 357 -6.64 -17.19 -3.15
CA TYR A 357 -5.29 -17.53 -3.60
C TYR A 357 -5.17 -17.53 -5.14
N ARG A 358 -6.14 -18.14 -5.86
CA ARG A 358 -6.12 -18.13 -7.34
C ARG A 358 -6.24 -16.72 -7.92
N GLU A 359 -7.03 -15.84 -7.29
CA GLU A 359 -7.12 -14.43 -7.67
C GLU A 359 -5.78 -13.72 -7.50
N MET A 360 -5.10 -13.92 -6.35
CA MET A 360 -3.79 -13.31 -6.09
C MET A 360 -2.72 -13.88 -7.02
N LEU A 361 -2.77 -15.17 -7.38
CA LEU A 361 -1.87 -15.79 -8.35
C LEU A 361 -2.02 -15.13 -9.73
N ALA A 362 -3.24 -15.01 -10.25
CA ALA A 362 -3.49 -14.35 -11.53
C ALA A 362 -3.07 -12.87 -11.51
N THR A 363 -3.24 -12.19 -10.36
CA THR A 363 -2.81 -10.81 -10.18
C THR A 363 -1.28 -10.69 -10.19
N TYR A 364 -0.57 -11.62 -9.55
CA TYR A 364 0.89 -11.69 -9.57
C TYR A 364 1.41 -11.93 -10.99
N GLU A 365 0.88 -12.93 -11.71
CA GLU A 365 1.23 -13.22 -13.10
C GLU A 365 1.00 -12.01 -14.03
N LYS A 366 -0.16 -11.34 -13.89
CA LYS A 366 -0.47 -10.10 -14.63
C LYS A 366 0.53 -8.98 -14.32
N THR A 367 0.94 -8.83 -13.06
CA THR A 367 1.91 -7.79 -12.66
C THR A 367 3.28 -8.07 -13.28
N VAL A 368 3.71 -9.34 -13.27
CA VAL A 368 4.94 -9.77 -13.94
C VAL A 368 4.87 -9.53 -15.45
N GLN A 369 3.77 -9.91 -16.12
CA GLN A 369 3.56 -9.59 -17.54
C GLN A 369 3.63 -8.09 -17.83
N GLY A 370 3.03 -7.27 -16.96
CA GLY A 370 3.09 -5.81 -17.04
C GLY A 370 4.51 -5.24 -16.91
N ALA A 371 5.41 -5.96 -16.26
CA ALA A 371 6.80 -5.53 -16.09
C ALA A 371 7.64 -5.67 -17.37
N PHE A 372 7.19 -6.48 -18.35
CA PHE A 372 7.82 -6.63 -19.67
C PHE A 372 7.22 -5.69 -20.73
N LYS A 373 6.24 -4.90 -20.40
CA LYS A 373 5.61 -3.92 -21.29
C LYS A 373 6.33 -2.57 -21.26
#